data_cbb19b184fe3abc7b29767b85ffd2d4a
#
_entry.id   cbb19b184fe3abc7b29767b85ffd2d4a
#
_cell.length_a   1.000
_cell.length_b   1.000
_cell.length_c   1.000
_cell.angle_alpha   90.00
_cell.angle_beta   90.00
_cell.angle_gamma   90.00
#
_symmetry.space_group_name_H-M   'P 1'
#
loop_
_entity.id
_entity.type
_entity.pdbx_description
1 polymer ?
#
loop_
_entity_poly.entity_id
_entity_poly.type
_entity_poly.pdbx_seq_one_letter_code
_entity_poly.pdbx_strand_id
1 'polypeptide(L)'
;MTKEMRTLLEQAASGDRDAEARLIEDNSGLIWSIVRRYYGRGTEPDDLYQLACVGFIKAVRGFDVSLGNEFSTYAVPKIAGEIRRFLRDDGAVKVSRAVKERAVRVRRLQSDWESRNGRSPTVSELAQAAGLTVEEVAACEQADVSVDSFERELSGGGRVGDLVGDEGMEERTCLHLSLHEALQDLPDRDRQVLSLRYS
;
A
#
# COMPACT_ATOMS: atom_id res chain seq x y z
N MET A 1 -1.34 29.22 -22.28
CA MET A 1 -0.03 28.52 -22.50
C MET A 1 0.90 29.43 -23.28
N THR A 2 2.14 29.63 -22.80
CA THR A 2 3.16 30.44 -23.47
C THR A 2 3.75 29.75 -24.70
N LYS A 3 4.33 30.53 -25.63
CA LYS A 3 4.97 29.96 -26.85
C LYS A 3 6.18 29.08 -26.48
N GLU A 4 6.92 29.47 -25.47
CA GLU A 4 8.07 28.70 -24.92
C GLU A 4 7.65 27.35 -24.37
N MET A 5 6.59 27.32 -23.54
CA MET A 5 6.01 26.08 -23.00
C MET A 5 5.56 25.13 -24.09
N ARG A 6 4.99 25.65 -25.18
CA ARG A 6 4.57 24.86 -26.32
C ARG A 6 5.74 24.18 -27.01
N THR A 7 6.83 24.92 -27.26
CA THR A 7 8.04 24.37 -27.91
C THR A 7 8.68 23.29 -27.03
N LEU A 8 8.77 23.51 -25.69
CA LEU A 8 9.29 22.51 -24.77
C LEU A 8 8.44 21.24 -24.74
N LEU A 9 7.11 21.37 -24.77
CA LEU A 9 6.20 20.21 -24.84
C LEU A 9 6.37 19.41 -26.13
N GLU A 10 6.54 20.07 -27.26
CA GLU A 10 6.79 19.43 -28.57
C GLU A 10 8.14 18.70 -28.58
N GLN A 11 9.21 19.30 -28.04
CA GLN A 11 10.53 18.68 -27.88
C GLN A 11 10.49 17.47 -26.95
N ALA A 12 9.89 17.62 -25.78
CA ALA A 12 9.75 16.53 -24.80
C ALA A 12 8.90 15.37 -25.35
N ALA A 13 7.84 15.68 -26.11
CA ALA A 13 7.03 14.64 -26.78
C ALA A 13 7.82 13.86 -27.83
N SER A 14 8.85 14.47 -28.46
CA SER A 14 9.77 13.80 -29.38
C SER A 14 10.88 12.98 -28.69
N GLY A 15 10.91 12.99 -27.33
CA GLY A 15 11.85 12.20 -26.52
C GLY A 15 13.08 12.97 -26.04
N ASP A 16 13.09 14.30 -26.13
CA ASP A 16 14.15 15.15 -25.60
C ASP A 16 14.07 15.15 -24.06
N ARG A 17 15.08 14.53 -23.41
CA ARG A 17 15.18 14.40 -21.96
C ARG A 17 15.48 15.72 -21.25
N ASP A 18 16.22 16.61 -21.89
CA ASP A 18 16.57 17.91 -21.32
C ASP A 18 15.33 18.81 -21.29
N ALA A 19 14.50 18.74 -22.33
CA ALA A 19 13.20 19.41 -22.35
C ALA A 19 12.23 18.82 -21.29
N GLU A 20 12.20 17.48 -21.08
CA GLU A 20 11.43 16.87 -20.00
C GLU A 20 11.87 17.35 -18.62
N ALA A 21 13.19 17.36 -18.35
CA ALA A 21 13.75 17.82 -17.07
C ALA A 21 13.40 19.28 -16.80
N ARG A 22 13.57 20.15 -17.78
CA ARG A 22 13.23 21.58 -17.67
C ARG A 22 11.74 21.81 -17.42
N LEU A 23 10.87 21.04 -18.06
CA LEU A 23 9.43 21.11 -17.82
C LEU A 23 9.07 20.71 -16.38
N ILE A 24 9.74 19.71 -15.81
CA ILE A 24 9.53 19.29 -14.41
C ILE A 24 9.97 20.40 -13.46
N GLU A 25 11.14 20.99 -13.68
CA GLU A 25 11.67 22.09 -12.85
C GLU A 25 10.74 23.29 -12.87
N ASP A 26 10.34 23.75 -14.06
CA ASP A 26 9.46 24.91 -14.26
C ASP A 26 8.06 24.69 -13.63
N ASN A 27 7.61 23.41 -13.53
CA ASN A 27 6.30 23.06 -12.96
C ASN A 27 6.38 22.39 -11.58
N SER A 28 7.55 22.44 -10.91
CA SER A 28 7.75 21.82 -9.60
C SER A 28 6.73 22.30 -8.55
N GLY A 29 6.39 23.59 -8.55
CA GLY A 29 5.37 24.15 -7.67
C GLY A 29 3.98 23.56 -7.89
N LEU A 30 3.59 23.31 -9.14
CA LEU A 30 2.33 22.63 -9.49
C LEU A 30 2.35 21.18 -8.99
N ILE A 31 3.45 20.46 -9.25
CA ILE A 31 3.61 19.07 -8.81
C ILE A 31 3.49 18.97 -7.30
N TRP A 32 4.24 19.79 -6.54
CA TRP A 32 4.16 19.85 -5.08
C TRP A 32 2.76 20.22 -4.56
N SER A 33 2.04 21.09 -5.23
CA SER A 33 0.66 21.46 -4.83
C SER A 33 -0.29 20.26 -4.87
N ILE A 34 -0.06 19.32 -5.78
CA ILE A 34 -0.84 18.08 -5.90
C ILE A 34 -0.39 17.08 -4.85
N VAL A 35 0.93 16.88 -4.68
CA VAL A 35 1.54 15.93 -3.73
C VAL A 35 1.07 16.19 -2.30
N ARG A 36 1.01 17.46 -1.87
CA ARG A 36 0.56 17.85 -0.53
C ARG A 36 -0.81 17.30 -0.14
N ARG A 37 -1.69 17.06 -1.11
CA ARG A 37 -3.04 16.50 -0.86
C ARG A 37 -3.01 15.02 -0.45
N TYR A 38 -1.85 14.37 -0.58
CA TYR A 38 -1.67 12.94 -0.31
C TYR A 38 -0.74 12.67 0.87
N TYR A 39 -0.29 13.71 1.59
CA TYR A 39 0.51 13.54 2.81
C TYR A 39 -0.23 12.73 3.89
N GLY A 40 0.55 12.07 4.75
CA GLY A 40 0.02 11.30 5.87
C GLY A 40 -0.65 9.97 5.50
N ARG A 41 -0.37 9.45 4.29
CA ARG A 41 -0.93 8.19 3.79
C ARG A 41 0.06 7.02 3.80
N GLY A 42 1.10 7.09 4.64
CA GLY A 42 2.08 6.01 4.80
C GLY A 42 3.21 6.00 3.78
N THR A 43 3.29 7.03 2.92
CA THR A 43 4.36 7.17 1.91
C THR A 43 5.08 8.49 2.17
N GLU A 44 6.40 8.49 2.06
CA GLU A 44 7.24 9.67 2.23
C GLU A 44 6.93 10.73 1.16
N PRO A 45 7.01 12.04 1.52
CA PRO A 45 6.72 13.13 0.59
C PRO A 45 7.56 13.11 -0.69
N ASP A 46 8.83 12.73 -0.58
CA ASP A 46 9.75 12.67 -1.73
C ASP A 46 9.38 11.53 -2.68
N ASP A 47 8.95 10.39 -2.17
CA ASP A 47 8.46 9.28 -2.98
C ASP A 47 7.17 9.66 -3.72
N LEU A 48 6.24 10.34 -3.03
CA LEU A 48 5.04 10.88 -3.67
C LEU A 48 5.39 11.90 -4.76
N TYR A 49 6.44 12.71 -4.57
CA TYR A 49 6.92 13.63 -5.58
C TYR A 49 7.49 12.91 -6.81
N GLN A 50 8.29 11.85 -6.62
CA GLN A 50 8.80 11.04 -7.72
C GLN A 50 7.65 10.42 -8.53
N LEU A 51 6.65 9.87 -7.87
CA LEU A 51 5.44 9.34 -8.52
C LEU A 51 4.68 10.43 -9.29
N ALA A 52 4.60 11.62 -8.72
CA ALA A 52 3.99 12.78 -9.37
C ALA A 52 4.77 13.18 -10.63
N CYS A 53 6.11 13.17 -10.59
CA CYS A 53 6.96 13.40 -11.76
C CYS A 53 6.73 12.36 -12.85
N VAL A 54 6.58 11.07 -12.50
CA VAL A 54 6.20 10.03 -13.47
C VAL A 54 4.85 10.34 -14.12
N GLY A 55 3.86 10.75 -13.32
CA GLY A 55 2.55 11.17 -13.82
C GLY A 55 2.62 12.39 -14.73
N PHE A 56 3.49 13.35 -14.38
CA PHE A 56 3.75 14.55 -15.17
C PHE A 56 4.39 14.21 -16.53
N ILE A 57 5.42 13.37 -16.56
CA ILE A 57 6.05 12.92 -17.81
C ILE A 57 5.04 12.19 -18.71
N LYS A 58 4.19 11.33 -18.13
CA LYS A 58 3.11 10.69 -18.88
C LYS A 58 2.12 11.70 -19.46
N ALA A 59 1.88 12.81 -18.74
CA ALA A 59 1.06 13.89 -19.26
C ALA A 59 1.76 14.64 -20.39
N VAL A 60 3.04 14.96 -20.26
CA VAL A 60 3.84 15.63 -21.31
C VAL A 60 3.80 14.82 -22.60
N ARG A 61 4.09 13.52 -22.53
CA ARG A 61 4.14 12.63 -23.69
C ARG A 61 2.78 12.37 -24.36
N GLY A 62 1.70 12.50 -23.60
CA GLY A 62 0.34 12.25 -24.11
C GLY A 62 -0.48 13.51 -24.36
N PHE A 63 0.10 14.70 -24.22
CA PHE A 63 -0.60 15.96 -24.44
C PHE A 63 -0.60 16.37 -25.90
N ASP A 64 -1.76 16.61 -26.46
CA ASP A 64 -1.92 17.13 -27.82
C ASP A 64 -2.04 18.66 -27.78
N VAL A 65 -0.96 19.31 -28.23
CA VAL A 65 -0.84 20.77 -28.27
C VAL A 65 -1.83 21.39 -29.27
N SER A 66 -2.32 20.63 -30.26
CA SER A 66 -3.21 21.10 -31.31
C SER A 66 -4.63 21.39 -30.82
N LEU A 67 -5.04 20.75 -29.70
CA LEU A 67 -6.40 20.87 -29.15
C LEU A 67 -6.66 22.21 -28.42
N GLY A 68 -5.65 23.07 -28.26
CA GLY A 68 -5.80 24.40 -27.66
C GLY A 68 -6.11 24.42 -26.16
N ASN A 69 -6.09 23.28 -25.49
CA ASN A 69 -6.35 23.16 -24.05
C ASN A 69 -5.13 23.65 -23.24
N GLU A 70 -5.37 24.09 -21.99
CA GLU A 70 -4.29 24.36 -21.06
C GLU A 70 -3.66 23.03 -20.58
N PHE A 71 -2.31 22.96 -20.63
CA PHE A 71 -1.57 21.77 -20.21
C PHE A 71 -1.88 21.36 -18.77
N SER A 72 -1.99 22.32 -17.85
CA SER A 72 -2.29 22.06 -16.43
C SER A 72 -3.62 21.29 -16.24
N THR A 73 -4.64 21.61 -17.05
CA THR A 73 -5.93 20.92 -16.99
C THR A 73 -5.83 19.43 -17.32
N TYR A 74 -4.89 19.09 -18.21
CA TYR A 74 -4.62 17.68 -18.57
C TYR A 74 -3.65 17.02 -17.60
N ALA A 75 -2.62 17.72 -17.14
CA ALA A 75 -1.57 17.20 -16.28
C ALA A 75 -2.06 16.86 -14.87
N VAL A 76 -2.85 17.75 -14.23
CA VAL A 76 -3.32 17.57 -12.86
C VAL A 76 -4.04 16.24 -12.63
N PRO A 77 -5.05 15.83 -13.43
CA PRO A 77 -5.69 14.52 -13.24
C PRO A 77 -4.77 13.34 -13.53
N LYS A 78 -3.80 13.47 -14.44
CA LYS A 78 -2.80 12.41 -14.74
C LYS A 78 -1.85 12.21 -13.56
N ILE A 79 -1.30 13.28 -12.99
CA ILE A 79 -0.45 13.25 -11.80
C ILE A 79 -1.20 12.63 -10.62
N ALA A 80 -2.40 13.17 -10.32
CA ALA A 80 -3.23 12.65 -9.23
C ALA A 80 -3.66 11.19 -9.46
N GLY A 81 -3.83 10.79 -10.70
CA GLY A 81 -4.16 9.41 -11.09
C GLY A 81 -3.02 8.44 -10.79
N GLU A 82 -1.77 8.83 -11.08
CA GLU A 82 -0.60 8.00 -10.81
C GLU A 82 -0.35 7.82 -9.31
N ILE A 83 -0.42 8.91 -8.52
CA ILE A 83 -0.31 8.84 -7.06
C ILE A 83 -1.41 7.94 -6.48
N ARG A 84 -2.68 8.13 -6.87
CA ARG A 84 -3.80 7.30 -6.38
C ARG A 84 -3.66 5.84 -6.77
N ARG A 85 -3.12 5.56 -7.96
CA ARG A 85 -2.84 4.20 -8.40
C ARG A 85 -1.81 3.54 -7.50
N PHE A 86 -0.69 4.22 -7.24
CA PHE A 86 0.35 3.71 -6.35
C PHE A 86 -0.21 3.46 -4.95
N LEU A 87 -0.80 4.47 -4.30
CA LEU A 87 -1.37 4.32 -2.95
C LEU A 87 -2.43 3.21 -2.82
N ARG A 88 -3.13 2.92 -3.91
CA ARG A 88 -4.07 1.79 -3.93
C ARG A 88 -3.35 0.45 -4.05
N ASP A 89 -2.31 0.38 -4.88
CA ASP A 89 -1.60 -0.85 -5.19
C ASP A 89 -0.47 -1.13 -4.16
N ASP A 90 -0.03 -0.10 -3.44
CA ASP A 90 0.93 -0.16 -2.34
C ASP A 90 0.25 -0.64 -1.05
N GLY A 91 0.86 -1.64 -0.41
CA GLY A 91 0.40 -2.22 0.85
C GLY A 91 1.22 -3.46 1.18
N ALA A 92 1.57 -3.66 2.46
CA ALA A 92 2.37 -4.79 2.94
C ALA A 92 1.72 -6.15 2.61
N VAL A 93 0.39 -6.19 2.58
CA VAL A 93 -0.39 -7.35 2.17
C VAL A 93 -1.10 -7.05 0.86
N LYS A 94 -0.89 -7.91 -0.15
CA LYS A 94 -1.53 -7.77 -1.46
C LYS A 94 -3.00 -8.14 -1.37
N VAL A 95 -3.86 -7.13 -1.35
CA VAL A 95 -5.32 -7.30 -1.38
C VAL A 95 -5.83 -7.05 -2.80
N SER A 96 -6.79 -7.89 -3.26
CA SER A 96 -7.36 -7.75 -4.60
C SER A 96 -8.06 -6.39 -4.77
N ARG A 97 -8.03 -5.86 -5.99
CA ARG A 97 -8.67 -4.58 -6.33
C ARG A 97 -10.16 -4.56 -5.99
N ALA A 98 -10.84 -5.66 -6.27
CA ALA A 98 -12.27 -5.80 -5.99
C ALA A 98 -12.60 -5.68 -4.49
N VAL A 99 -11.76 -6.27 -3.63
CA VAL A 99 -11.93 -6.18 -2.17
C VAL A 99 -11.65 -4.76 -1.68
N LYS A 100 -10.59 -4.10 -2.17
CA LYS A 100 -10.29 -2.69 -1.83
C LYS A 100 -11.42 -1.74 -2.25
N GLU A 101 -12.00 -1.92 -3.44
CA GLU A 101 -13.13 -1.11 -3.91
C GLU A 101 -14.39 -1.32 -3.07
N ARG A 102 -14.66 -2.59 -2.66
CA ARG A 102 -15.76 -2.92 -1.74
C ARG A 102 -15.54 -2.31 -0.36
N ALA A 103 -14.31 -2.39 0.19
CA ALA A 103 -13.96 -1.82 1.49
C ALA A 103 -14.21 -0.30 1.54
N VAL A 104 -13.84 0.44 0.49
CA VAL A 104 -14.13 1.88 0.38
C VAL A 104 -15.64 2.15 0.39
N ARG A 105 -16.45 1.30 -0.29
CA ARG A 105 -17.92 1.44 -0.32
C ARG A 105 -18.53 1.12 1.05
N VAL A 106 -18.08 0.07 1.72
CA VAL A 106 -18.53 -0.32 3.07
C VAL A 106 -18.24 0.80 4.07
N ARG A 107 -17.03 1.38 4.05
CA ARG A 107 -16.66 2.49 4.93
C ARG A 107 -17.51 3.74 4.73
N ARG A 108 -17.83 4.07 3.47
CA ARG A 108 -18.75 5.20 3.19
C ARG A 108 -20.14 4.94 3.78
N LEU A 109 -20.67 3.74 3.58
CA LEU A 109 -21.96 3.36 4.13
C LEU A 109 -21.97 3.39 5.66
N GLN A 110 -20.88 2.96 6.30
CA GLN A 110 -20.70 3.03 7.74
C GLN A 110 -20.73 4.50 8.23
N SER A 111 -19.93 5.37 7.62
CA SER A 111 -19.90 6.80 7.98
C SER A 111 -21.23 7.49 7.76
N ASP A 112 -21.92 7.20 6.66
CA ASP A 112 -23.25 7.73 6.38
C ASP A 112 -24.28 7.22 7.40
N TRP A 113 -24.18 5.96 7.81
CA TRP A 113 -25.05 5.36 8.82
C TRP A 113 -24.86 6.01 10.19
N GLU A 114 -23.61 6.16 10.61
CA GLU A 114 -23.23 6.81 11.88
C GLU A 114 -23.77 8.26 11.92
N SER A 115 -23.60 8.99 10.82
CA SER A 115 -24.09 10.37 10.69
C SER A 115 -25.62 10.48 10.83
N ARG A 116 -26.36 9.47 10.35
CA ARG A 116 -27.84 9.49 10.36
C ARG A 116 -28.44 8.93 11.65
N ASN A 117 -27.81 7.92 12.24
CA ASN A 117 -28.39 7.16 13.33
C ASN A 117 -27.70 7.44 14.69
N GLY A 118 -26.56 8.16 14.70
CA GLY A 118 -25.80 8.46 15.91
C GLY A 118 -25.15 7.25 16.60
N ARG A 119 -25.14 6.07 15.91
CA ARG A 119 -24.48 4.85 16.37
C ARG A 119 -23.80 4.12 15.21
N SER A 120 -22.79 3.35 15.52
CA SER A 120 -22.18 2.46 14.53
C SER A 120 -23.15 1.33 14.12
N PRO A 121 -23.20 0.97 12.83
CA PRO A 121 -24.00 -0.15 12.35
C PRO A 121 -23.36 -1.49 12.76
N THR A 122 -24.19 -2.50 12.90
CA THR A 122 -23.72 -3.88 13.03
C THR A 122 -23.23 -4.41 11.68
N VAL A 123 -22.40 -5.48 11.71
CA VAL A 123 -21.90 -6.12 10.48
C VAL A 123 -23.05 -6.59 9.58
N SER A 124 -24.14 -7.09 10.18
CA SER A 124 -25.34 -7.52 9.44
C SER A 124 -26.06 -6.36 8.76
N GLU A 125 -26.18 -5.20 9.43
CA GLU A 125 -26.77 -3.99 8.87
C GLU A 125 -25.93 -3.44 7.71
N LEU A 126 -24.58 -3.46 7.86
CA LEU A 126 -23.67 -3.10 6.78
C LEU A 126 -23.75 -4.06 5.59
N ALA A 127 -23.82 -5.35 5.84
CA ALA A 127 -23.96 -6.38 4.82
C ALA A 127 -25.25 -6.15 3.98
N GLN A 128 -26.37 -5.92 4.66
CA GLN A 128 -27.64 -5.61 4.01
C GLN A 128 -27.59 -4.29 3.21
N ALA A 129 -27.02 -3.24 3.79
CA ALA A 129 -26.91 -1.93 3.13
C ALA A 129 -25.94 -1.95 1.93
N ALA A 130 -24.88 -2.77 1.99
CA ALA A 130 -23.90 -2.91 0.93
C ALA A 130 -24.30 -3.92 -0.16
N GLY A 131 -25.28 -4.80 0.13
CA GLY A 131 -25.65 -5.94 -0.74
C GLY A 131 -24.54 -6.99 -0.79
N LEU A 132 -23.87 -7.22 0.35
CA LEU A 132 -22.76 -8.18 0.53
C LEU A 132 -23.14 -9.22 1.57
N THR A 133 -22.37 -10.31 1.64
CA THR A 133 -22.47 -11.26 2.77
C THR A 133 -21.73 -10.73 3.99
N VAL A 134 -22.00 -11.29 5.17
CA VAL A 134 -21.30 -10.93 6.42
C VAL A 134 -19.80 -11.22 6.30
N GLU A 135 -19.45 -12.34 5.68
CA GLU A 135 -18.05 -12.74 5.42
C GLU A 135 -17.33 -11.77 4.48
N GLU A 136 -18.04 -11.26 3.46
CA GLU A 136 -17.48 -10.28 2.54
C GLU A 136 -17.25 -8.92 3.24
N VAL A 137 -18.11 -8.53 4.15
CA VAL A 137 -17.91 -7.30 4.96
C VAL A 137 -16.72 -7.48 5.90
N ALA A 138 -16.61 -8.63 6.61
CA ALA A 138 -15.46 -8.94 7.46
C ALA A 138 -14.14 -8.94 6.67
N ALA A 139 -14.12 -9.52 5.47
CA ALA A 139 -12.97 -9.49 4.57
C ALA A 139 -12.61 -8.05 4.12
N CYS A 140 -13.61 -7.17 3.94
CA CYS A 140 -13.38 -5.76 3.62
C CYS A 140 -12.76 -4.98 4.79
N GLU A 141 -13.17 -5.27 6.03
CA GLU A 141 -12.58 -4.65 7.23
C GLU A 141 -11.13 -5.10 7.41
N GLN A 142 -10.82 -6.38 7.23
CA GLN A 142 -9.46 -6.90 7.30
C GLN A 142 -8.55 -6.35 6.18
N ALA A 143 -9.10 -6.07 5.01
CA ALA A 143 -8.34 -5.54 3.87
C ALA A 143 -7.81 -4.12 4.08
N ASP A 144 -8.32 -3.40 5.06
CA ASP A 144 -8.01 -2.01 5.35
C ASP A 144 -7.15 -1.83 6.62
N VAL A 145 -6.69 -2.93 7.21
CA VAL A 145 -5.82 -2.89 8.38
C VAL A 145 -4.47 -2.32 7.99
N SER A 146 -4.08 -1.23 8.62
CA SER A 146 -2.73 -0.67 8.51
C SER A 146 -1.73 -1.58 9.19
N VAL A 147 -0.54 -1.72 8.58
CA VAL A 147 0.58 -2.41 9.22
C VAL A 147 1.08 -1.56 10.38
N ASP A 148 1.28 -2.19 11.51
CA ASP A 148 1.84 -1.55 12.70
C ASP A 148 3.30 -1.93 12.89
N SER A 149 4.08 -1.06 13.50
CA SER A 149 5.49 -1.34 13.77
C SER A 149 5.62 -2.23 15.00
N PHE A 150 6.42 -3.30 14.91
CA PHE A 150 6.80 -4.10 16.08
C PHE A 150 7.50 -3.29 17.18
N GLU A 151 8.19 -2.19 16.80
CA GLU A 151 8.89 -1.30 17.70
C GLU A 151 7.96 -0.26 18.38
N ARG A 152 6.67 -0.22 18.01
CA ARG A 152 5.73 0.71 18.59
C ARG A 152 5.58 0.45 20.08
N GLU A 153 5.80 1.47 20.91
CA GLU A 153 5.61 1.42 22.34
C GLU A 153 4.13 1.34 22.73
N LEU A 154 3.83 0.52 23.71
CA LEU A 154 2.51 0.35 24.28
C LEU A 154 2.31 1.32 25.45
N SER A 155 1.09 1.80 25.66
CA SER A 155 0.73 2.73 26.74
C SER A 155 1.03 2.21 28.15
N GLY A 156 1.24 0.89 28.31
CA GLY A 156 1.59 0.21 29.56
C GLY A 156 3.07 -0.16 29.71
N GLY A 157 3.94 0.29 28.79
CA GLY A 157 5.32 -0.14 28.68
C GLY A 157 5.47 -1.44 27.87
N GLY A 158 6.62 -1.65 27.24
CA GLY A 158 6.86 -2.74 26.29
C GLY A 158 6.51 -2.35 24.85
N ARG A 159 6.79 -3.22 23.91
CA ARG A 159 6.59 -3.02 22.47
C ARG A 159 5.54 -3.97 21.90
N VAL A 160 4.96 -3.62 20.77
CA VAL A 160 4.00 -4.49 20.07
C VAL A 160 4.62 -5.86 19.78
N GLY A 161 5.92 -5.89 19.43
CA GLY A 161 6.66 -7.13 19.19
C GLY A 161 6.71 -8.08 20.39
N ASP A 162 6.68 -7.55 21.61
CA ASP A 162 6.70 -8.36 22.85
C ASP A 162 5.36 -9.11 23.06
N LEU A 163 4.29 -8.69 22.40
CA LEU A 163 2.97 -9.35 22.46
C LEU A 163 2.81 -10.44 21.41
N VAL A 164 3.67 -10.46 20.40
CA VAL A 164 3.61 -11.45 19.32
C VAL A 164 4.45 -12.65 19.73
N GLY A 165 3.79 -13.70 20.23
CA GLY A 165 4.43 -14.96 20.55
C GLY A 165 4.77 -15.78 19.29
N ASP A 166 5.74 -16.69 19.43
CA ASP A 166 6.00 -17.72 18.41
C ASP A 166 5.25 -18.99 18.82
N GLU A 167 4.17 -19.29 18.10
CA GLU A 167 3.36 -20.50 18.36
C GLU A 167 4.18 -21.76 18.08
N GLY A 168 4.20 -22.68 19.05
CA GLY A 168 4.84 -23.99 18.90
C GLY A 168 6.33 -24.03 19.26
N MET A 169 6.92 -22.98 19.81
CA MET A 169 8.32 -23.01 20.26
C MET A 169 8.50 -24.01 21.41
N GLU A 170 7.58 -24.04 22.38
CA GLU A 170 7.61 -25.00 23.48
C GLU A 170 7.53 -26.45 22.97
N GLU A 171 6.55 -26.76 22.09
CA GLU A 171 6.38 -28.10 21.52
C GLU A 171 7.60 -28.53 20.73
N ARG A 172 8.17 -27.63 19.90
CA ARG A 172 9.41 -27.91 19.15
C ARG A 172 10.60 -28.17 20.05
N THR A 173 10.73 -27.38 21.11
CA THR A 173 11.81 -27.54 22.09
C THR A 173 11.66 -28.83 22.87
N CYS A 174 10.46 -29.16 23.34
CA CYS A 174 10.17 -30.44 24.02
C CYS A 174 10.42 -31.63 23.09
N LEU A 175 9.96 -31.55 21.83
CA LEU A 175 10.19 -32.60 20.84
C LEU A 175 11.69 -32.77 20.56
N HIS A 176 12.43 -31.68 20.44
CA HIS A 176 13.89 -31.72 20.21
C HIS A 176 14.63 -32.34 21.39
N LEU A 177 14.27 -31.98 22.63
CA LEU A 177 14.85 -32.56 23.84
C LEU A 177 14.53 -34.05 23.96
N SER A 178 13.25 -34.43 23.77
CA SER A 178 12.84 -35.84 23.81
C SER A 178 13.53 -36.70 22.74
N LEU A 179 13.70 -36.12 21.52
CA LEU A 179 14.43 -36.79 20.45
C LEU A 179 15.91 -36.95 20.81
N HIS A 180 16.52 -35.93 21.41
CA HIS A 180 17.93 -35.99 21.83
C HIS A 180 18.17 -37.02 22.93
N GLU A 181 17.30 -37.10 23.94
CA GLU A 181 17.32 -38.12 24.97
C GLU A 181 17.16 -39.51 24.36
N ALA A 182 16.17 -39.75 23.52
CA ALA A 182 15.94 -41.03 22.86
C ALA A 182 17.15 -41.48 22.00
N LEU A 183 17.84 -40.52 21.34
CA LEU A 183 19.05 -40.81 20.58
C LEU A 183 20.27 -41.17 21.50
N GLN A 184 20.32 -40.62 22.71
CA GLN A 184 21.39 -40.96 23.67
C GLN A 184 21.27 -42.37 24.23
N ASP A 185 20.01 -42.89 24.35
CA ASP A 185 19.73 -44.25 24.83
C ASP A 185 20.03 -45.33 23.79
N LEU A 186 20.32 -44.97 22.54
CA LEU A 186 20.63 -45.91 21.47
C LEU A 186 22.11 -46.33 21.53
N PRO A 187 22.42 -47.60 21.14
CA PRO A 187 23.78 -48.07 20.93
C PRO A 187 24.52 -47.14 19.91
N ASP A 188 25.81 -46.95 20.12
CA ASP A 188 26.65 -46.05 19.30
C ASP A 188 26.55 -46.29 17.80
N ARG A 189 26.46 -47.57 17.39
CA ARG A 189 26.29 -48.00 15.98
C ARG A 189 25.01 -47.47 15.38
N ASP A 190 23.90 -47.61 16.09
CA ASP A 190 22.58 -47.22 15.61
C ASP A 190 22.43 -45.70 15.57
N ARG A 191 23.02 -45.01 16.55
CA ARG A 191 23.11 -43.56 16.58
C ARG A 191 23.90 -43.02 15.39
N GLN A 192 25.05 -43.63 15.04
CA GLN A 192 25.80 -43.25 13.85
C GLN A 192 25.04 -43.45 12.55
N VAL A 193 24.32 -44.58 12.41
CA VAL A 193 23.50 -44.82 11.20
C VAL A 193 22.39 -43.79 11.04
N LEU A 194 21.72 -43.43 12.15
CA LEU A 194 20.66 -42.40 12.10
C LEU A 194 21.22 -41.02 11.79
N SER A 195 22.34 -40.65 12.41
CA SER A 195 22.97 -39.34 12.14
C SER A 195 23.43 -39.21 10.68
N LEU A 196 23.97 -40.24 10.06
CA LEU A 196 24.41 -40.24 8.66
C LEU A 196 23.24 -40.23 7.66
N ARG A 197 22.06 -40.69 8.09
CA ARG A 197 20.91 -40.78 7.20
C ARG A 197 20.00 -39.54 7.22
N TYR A 198 19.99 -38.80 8.35
CA TYR A 198 19.05 -37.71 8.59
C TYR A 198 19.71 -36.38 8.96
N SER A 199 21.03 -36.29 8.92
CA SER A 199 21.82 -35.07 9.12
C SER A 199 21.87 -34.13 7.90
#